data_1ceaeed7e3bdb05974b0b6725f2eccd9
#
_entry.id   1ceaeed7e3bdb05974b0b6725f2eccd9
#
_cell.length_a   1.000
_cell.length_b   1.000
_cell.length_c   1.000
_cell.angle_alpha   90.00
_cell.angle_beta   90.00
_cell.angle_gamma   90.00
#
_symmetry.space_group_name_H-M   'P 1'
#
loop_
_entity.id
_entity.type
_entity.pdbx_description
1 polymer ?
#
loop_
_entity_poly.entity_id
_entity_poly.type
_entity_poly.pdbx_seq_one_letter_code
_entity_poly.pdbx_strand_id
1 'polypeptide(L)'
;MTKYILMLVVLSASLNSVAVELYTEFPTKINPSGRYVIYSHGLIVEGDNPRPVHPKFGAYEFVKIKEALFNDGGFNLIAHHRPENTNIDTYVEILESWVHRLVDAGVKPSKITLVGFSRGSHLTAFASNKLSEVGINTVLLASCMAGDIPTQPPLILGGNLLSIYETSDVMGTCEKLASHSKLTSFKEISISTGLNHGAFFLPLSEWVEPLKGWIRETNR
;
A
#
# COMPACT_ATOMS: atom_id res chain seq x y z
N MET A 1 -4.56 -68.71 1.92
CA MET A 1 -3.88 -67.48 2.40
C MET A 1 -4.02 -66.37 1.35
N THR A 2 -5.05 -65.52 1.48
CA THR A 2 -5.38 -64.49 0.50
C THR A 2 -4.71 -63.18 0.94
N LYS A 3 -3.71 -62.67 0.16
CA LYS A 3 -3.03 -61.41 0.40
C LYS A 3 -3.87 -60.26 -0.14
N TYR A 4 -4.41 -59.41 0.73
CA TYR A 4 -5.01 -58.14 0.35
C TYR A 4 -3.90 -57.10 0.12
N ILE A 5 -3.79 -56.62 -1.11
CA ILE A 5 -2.92 -55.48 -1.48
C ILE A 5 -3.74 -54.21 -1.21
N LEU A 6 -3.33 -53.44 -0.20
CA LEU A 6 -3.89 -52.12 0.11
C LEU A 6 -3.29 -51.09 -0.88
N MET A 7 -4.09 -50.63 -1.83
CA MET A 7 -3.69 -49.62 -2.79
C MET A 7 -3.87 -48.23 -2.16
N LEU A 8 -2.77 -47.58 -1.78
CA LEU A 8 -2.76 -46.20 -1.24
C LEU A 8 -2.97 -45.23 -2.40
N VAL A 9 -4.14 -44.62 -2.50
CA VAL A 9 -4.41 -43.52 -3.45
C VAL A 9 -3.89 -42.25 -2.82
N VAL A 10 -2.73 -41.76 -3.30
CA VAL A 10 -2.21 -40.44 -2.94
C VAL A 10 -2.94 -39.38 -3.76
N LEU A 11 -3.88 -38.68 -3.14
CA LEU A 11 -4.53 -37.52 -3.72
C LEU A 11 -3.52 -36.35 -3.69
N SER A 12 -2.85 -36.08 -4.80
CA SER A 12 -2.06 -34.88 -4.97
C SER A 12 -2.99 -33.67 -5.18
N ALA A 13 -3.24 -32.91 -4.12
CA ALA A 13 -3.88 -31.60 -4.23
C ALA A 13 -2.92 -30.65 -4.95
N SER A 14 -3.19 -30.35 -6.22
CA SER A 14 -2.49 -29.30 -6.96
C SER A 14 -2.84 -27.97 -6.30
N LEU A 15 -1.91 -27.39 -5.54
CA LEU A 15 -1.99 -26.00 -5.09
C LEU A 15 -1.85 -25.11 -6.34
N ASN A 16 -2.96 -24.70 -6.93
CA ASN A 16 -2.98 -23.66 -7.93
C ASN A 16 -2.49 -22.36 -7.29
N SER A 17 -1.20 -22.10 -7.36
CA SER A 17 -0.63 -20.79 -7.07
C SER A 17 -1.20 -19.80 -8.08
N VAL A 18 -2.10 -18.95 -7.63
CA VAL A 18 -2.60 -17.86 -8.47
C VAL A 18 -1.47 -16.88 -8.68
N ALA A 19 -1.09 -16.69 -9.95
CA ALA A 19 -0.06 -15.72 -10.30
C ALA A 19 -0.49 -14.31 -9.85
N VAL A 20 0.44 -13.57 -9.24
CA VAL A 20 0.28 -12.16 -8.92
C VAL A 20 0.78 -11.31 -10.08
N GLU A 21 0.22 -10.12 -10.27
CA GLU A 21 0.52 -9.25 -11.40
C GLU A 21 0.82 -7.81 -10.94
N LEU A 22 1.69 -7.14 -11.71
CA LEU A 22 1.96 -5.70 -11.59
C LEU A 22 1.15 -4.95 -12.65
N TYR A 23 0.22 -4.12 -12.19
CA TYR A 23 -0.67 -3.32 -13.03
C TYR A 23 -0.26 -1.85 -13.02
N THR A 24 -0.29 -1.21 -14.18
CA THR A 24 -0.17 0.25 -14.34
C THR A 24 -1.53 0.96 -14.30
N GLU A 25 -2.61 0.19 -14.56
CA GLU A 25 -3.99 0.62 -14.50
C GLU A 25 -4.82 -0.35 -13.66
N PHE A 26 -6.04 0.00 -13.34
CA PHE A 26 -6.92 -0.91 -12.60
C PHE A 26 -7.23 -2.18 -13.43
N PRO A 27 -7.08 -3.39 -12.86
CA PRO A 27 -7.24 -4.64 -13.59
C PRO A 27 -8.66 -4.83 -14.13
N THR A 28 -8.77 -5.36 -15.35
CA THR A 28 -10.06 -5.73 -15.96
C THR A 28 -10.60 -7.05 -15.44
N LYS A 29 -9.71 -7.93 -14.94
CA LYS A 29 -10.06 -9.21 -14.32
C LYS A 29 -9.59 -9.21 -12.87
N ILE A 30 -10.49 -9.46 -11.96
CA ILE A 30 -10.21 -9.49 -10.51
C ILE A 30 -10.33 -10.93 -10.02
N ASN A 31 -9.29 -11.38 -9.32
CA ASN A 31 -9.33 -12.64 -8.59
C ASN A 31 -9.84 -12.38 -7.17
N PRO A 32 -11.03 -12.85 -6.77
CA PRO A 32 -11.59 -12.59 -5.43
C PRO A 32 -10.77 -13.19 -4.29
N SER A 33 -9.92 -14.17 -4.56
CA SER A 33 -9.01 -14.76 -3.57
C SER A 33 -7.68 -14.01 -3.47
N GLY A 34 -7.39 -13.08 -4.41
CA GLY A 34 -6.15 -12.32 -4.46
C GLY A 34 -6.02 -11.30 -3.33
N ARG A 35 -4.78 -10.86 -3.11
CA ARG A 35 -4.45 -9.66 -2.34
C ARG A 35 -4.17 -8.53 -3.31
N TYR A 36 -4.60 -7.32 -2.98
CA TYR A 36 -4.40 -6.16 -3.84
C TYR A 36 -3.78 -5.02 -3.04
N VAL A 37 -2.71 -4.47 -3.59
CA VAL A 37 -2.02 -3.29 -3.07
C VAL A 37 -2.13 -2.19 -4.11
N ILE A 38 -2.60 -1.01 -3.72
CA ILE A 38 -2.70 0.16 -4.58
C ILE A 38 -1.66 1.16 -4.08
N TYR A 39 -0.64 1.44 -4.90
CA TYR A 39 0.45 2.33 -4.55
C TYR A 39 0.30 3.71 -5.21
N SER A 40 0.25 4.75 -4.38
CA SER A 40 0.20 6.16 -4.75
C SER A 40 1.55 6.83 -4.52
N HIS A 41 2.24 7.21 -5.60
CA HIS A 41 3.56 7.84 -5.56
C HIS A 41 3.56 9.29 -5.07
N GLY A 42 4.73 9.88 -4.78
CA GLY A 42 4.91 11.28 -4.40
C GLY A 42 4.63 12.28 -5.54
N LEU A 43 4.55 13.58 -5.18
CA LEU A 43 4.19 14.65 -6.12
C LEU A 43 5.15 14.76 -7.32
N ILE A 44 6.45 14.70 -7.08
CA ILE A 44 7.47 14.93 -8.11
C ILE A 44 7.39 13.96 -9.30
N VAL A 45 6.72 12.80 -9.12
CA VAL A 45 6.53 11.77 -10.16
C VAL A 45 5.29 12.00 -11.01
N GLU A 46 4.42 12.95 -10.65
CA GLU A 46 3.27 13.29 -11.51
C GLU A 46 3.74 13.78 -12.88
N GLY A 47 3.05 13.37 -13.95
CA GLY A 47 3.40 13.66 -15.35
C GLY A 47 4.03 12.47 -16.07
N ASP A 48 4.88 12.75 -17.07
CA ASP A 48 5.39 11.70 -17.98
C ASP A 48 6.76 11.14 -17.58
N ASN A 49 7.45 11.78 -16.60
CA ASN A 49 8.79 11.35 -16.21
C ASN A 49 8.75 10.38 -15.00
N PRO A 50 9.01 9.08 -15.18
CA PRO A 50 9.01 8.12 -14.08
C PRO A 50 10.27 8.19 -13.20
N ARG A 51 11.24 9.05 -13.54
CA ARG A 51 12.52 9.22 -12.81
C ARG A 51 12.91 10.69 -12.70
N PRO A 52 12.06 11.55 -12.10
CA PRO A 52 12.40 12.93 -11.88
C PRO A 52 13.53 13.07 -10.85
N VAL A 53 14.27 14.18 -10.92
CA VAL A 53 15.37 14.48 -9.99
C VAL A 53 15.03 15.68 -9.14
N HIS A 54 14.98 15.47 -7.82
CA HIS A 54 14.80 16.54 -6.85
C HIS A 54 16.16 17.14 -6.44
N PRO A 55 16.33 18.47 -6.39
CA PRO A 55 17.64 19.09 -6.09
C PRO A 55 18.25 18.65 -4.74
N LYS A 56 17.42 18.39 -3.73
CA LYS A 56 17.85 17.98 -2.39
C LYS A 56 17.88 16.46 -2.19
N PHE A 57 16.94 15.73 -2.80
CA PHE A 57 16.71 14.31 -2.48
C PHE A 57 17.20 13.34 -3.59
N GLY A 58 17.66 13.87 -4.72
CA GLY A 58 18.16 13.06 -5.84
C GLY A 58 17.04 12.50 -6.70
N ALA A 59 17.35 11.42 -7.42
CA ALA A 59 16.43 10.80 -8.36
C ALA A 59 15.36 9.96 -7.63
N TYR A 60 14.10 10.14 -8.03
CA TYR A 60 13.01 9.28 -7.61
C TYR A 60 12.93 8.05 -8.53
N GLU A 61 13.21 6.89 -8.00
CA GLU A 61 13.31 5.63 -8.74
C GLU A 61 11.96 4.89 -8.80
N PHE A 62 10.91 5.53 -9.36
CA PHE A 62 9.52 4.99 -9.34
C PHE A 62 9.42 3.58 -9.92
N VAL A 63 10.10 3.31 -11.04
CA VAL A 63 10.08 1.98 -11.65
C VAL A 63 10.68 0.93 -10.71
N LYS A 64 11.85 1.23 -10.13
CA LYS A 64 12.51 0.31 -9.19
C LYS A 64 11.71 0.12 -7.89
N ILE A 65 11.01 1.16 -7.43
CA ILE A 65 10.12 1.06 -6.27
C ILE A 65 8.97 0.09 -6.56
N LYS A 66 8.30 0.21 -7.72
CA LYS A 66 7.24 -0.72 -8.12
C LYS A 66 7.74 -2.16 -8.19
N GLU A 67 8.90 -2.37 -8.80
CA GLU A 67 9.54 -3.69 -8.90
C GLU A 67 9.88 -4.26 -7.53
N ALA A 68 10.48 -3.47 -6.64
CA ALA A 68 10.84 -3.90 -5.29
C ALA A 68 9.62 -4.24 -4.42
N LEU A 69 8.53 -3.47 -4.55
CA LEU A 69 7.27 -3.77 -3.87
C LEU A 69 6.62 -5.04 -4.41
N PHE A 70 6.65 -5.24 -5.73
CA PHE A 70 6.01 -6.37 -6.40
C PHE A 70 6.78 -7.68 -6.18
N ASN A 71 8.10 -7.66 -6.36
CA ASN A 71 8.94 -8.85 -6.23
C ASN A 71 8.83 -9.44 -4.82
N ASP A 72 8.51 -10.73 -4.74
CA ASP A 72 8.30 -11.46 -3.47
C ASP A 72 7.24 -10.85 -2.53
N GLY A 73 6.40 -9.94 -3.04
CA GLY A 73 5.31 -9.30 -2.28
C GLY A 73 4.16 -10.27 -1.96
N GLY A 74 3.85 -11.16 -2.89
CA GLY A 74 2.74 -12.10 -2.77
C GLY A 74 1.36 -11.46 -2.91
N PHE A 75 1.29 -10.33 -3.60
CA PHE A 75 0.07 -9.56 -3.88
C PHE A 75 0.07 -8.97 -5.29
N ASN A 76 -1.11 -8.70 -5.82
CA ASN A 76 -1.28 -7.88 -7.02
C ASN A 76 -0.97 -6.42 -6.68
N LEU A 77 -0.10 -5.78 -7.44
CA LEU A 77 0.26 -4.38 -7.24
C LEU A 77 -0.33 -3.51 -8.35
N ILE A 78 -1.15 -2.54 -7.98
CA ILE A 78 -1.65 -1.49 -8.87
C ILE A 78 -0.86 -0.23 -8.57
N ALA A 79 -0.01 0.20 -9.51
CA ALA A 79 0.85 1.36 -9.36
C ALA A 79 0.68 2.31 -10.56
N HIS A 80 -0.42 3.06 -10.53
CA HIS A 80 -0.77 4.03 -11.56
C HIS A 80 0.20 5.21 -11.54
N HIS A 81 0.71 5.59 -12.71
CA HIS A 81 1.52 6.79 -12.87
C HIS A 81 0.58 7.98 -13.10
N ARG A 82 0.34 8.78 -12.06
CA ARG A 82 -0.61 9.89 -12.10
C ARG A 82 -0.17 10.97 -13.07
N PRO A 83 -1.11 11.58 -13.84
CA PRO A 83 -0.82 12.72 -14.69
C PRO A 83 -0.38 13.94 -13.88
N GLU A 84 0.26 14.87 -14.57
CA GLU A 84 0.64 16.17 -13.99
C GLU A 84 -0.59 16.92 -13.46
N ASN A 85 -0.40 17.63 -12.34
CA ASN A 85 -1.46 18.40 -11.69
C ASN A 85 -2.69 17.57 -11.28
N THR A 86 -2.49 16.32 -10.88
CA THR A 86 -3.57 15.45 -10.39
C THR A 86 -4.39 16.16 -9.30
N ASN A 87 -5.69 16.33 -9.55
CA ASN A 87 -6.62 16.87 -8.56
C ASN A 87 -6.81 15.87 -7.41
N ILE A 88 -6.73 16.36 -6.17
CA ILE A 88 -6.82 15.53 -4.97
C ILE A 88 -8.17 14.83 -4.88
N ASP A 89 -9.27 15.59 -4.96
CA ASP A 89 -10.61 15.05 -4.75
C ASP A 89 -10.96 14.01 -5.80
N THR A 90 -10.69 14.33 -7.08
CA THR A 90 -10.90 13.38 -8.19
C THR A 90 -10.09 12.09 -8.03
N TYR A 91 -8.82 12.18 -7.60
CA TYR A 91 -8.02 10.98 -7.43
C TYR A 91 -8.43 10.15 -6.20
N VAL A 92 -8.87 10.81 -5.15
CA VAL A 92 -9.47 10.16 -3.97
C VAL A 92 -10.72 9.37 -4.37
N GLU A 93 -11.59 9.94 -5.21
CA GLU A 93 -12.77 9.23 -5.76
C GLU A 93 -12.38 8.02 -6.63
N ILE A 94 -11.28 8.13 -7.40
CA ILE A 94 -10.74 6.99 -8.15
C ILE A 94 -10.28 5.87 -7.21
N LEU A 95 -9.52 6.19 -6.15
CA LEU A 95 -9.07 5.21 -5.17
C LEU A 95 -10.25 4.53 -4.46
N GLU A 96 -11.24 5.32 -4.04
CA GLU A 96 -12.48 4.83 -3.43
C GLU A 96 -13.22 3.87 -4.38
N SER A 97 -13.41 4.28 -5.63
CA SER A 97 -14.03 3.45 -6.67
C SER A 97 -13.28 2.14 -6.90
N TRP A 98 -11.95 2.16 -6.93
CA TRP A 98 -11.14 0.94 -7.10
C TRP A 98 -11.31 -0.02 -5.93
N VAL A 99 -11.35 0.49 -4.69
CA VAL A 99 -11.60 -0.35 -3.51
C VAL A 99 -12.98 -0.99 -3.58
N HIS A 100 -14.03 -0.22 -3.88
CA HIS A 100 -15.39 -0.75 -4.02
C HIS A 100 -15.47 -1.81 -5.12
N ARG A 101 -14.87 -1.58 -6.28
CA ARG A 101 -14.82 -2.58 -7.36
C ARG A 101 -14.11 -3.88 -6.97
N LEU A 102 -13.07 -3.82 -6.15
CA LEU A 102 -12.41 -5.01 -5.59
C LEU A 102 -13.36 -5.75 -4.64
N VAL A 103 -14.02 -5.02 -3.73
CA VAL A 103 -14.98 -5.59 -2.77
C VAL A 103 -16.18 -6.21 -3.49
N ASP A 104 -16.75 -5.51 -4.46
CA ASP A 104 -17.89 -6.00 -5.27
C ASP A 104 -17.54 -7.26 -6.07
N ALA A 105 -16.27 -7.39 -6.49
CA ALA A 105 -15.76 -8.60 -7.12
C ALA A 105 -15.48 -9.75 -6.13
N GLY A 106 -15.74 -9.56 -4.83
CA GLY A 106 -15.60 -10.57 -3.78
C GLY A 106 -14.24 -10.59 -3.08
N VAL A 107 -13.36 -9.61 -3.30
CA VAL A 107 -12.12 -9.48 -2.53
C VAL A 107 -12.44 -9.03 -1.11
N LYS A 108 -11.96 -9.78 -0.10
CA LYS A 108 -12.16 -9.39 1.30
C LYS A 108 -11.47 -8.05 1.59
N PRO A 109 -12.11 -7.08 2.29
CA PRO A 109 -11.50 -5.80 2.63
C PRO A 109 -10.13 -5.93 3.30
N SER A 110 -9.96 -6.92 4.19
CA SER A 110 -8.67 -7.20 4.85
C SER A 110 -7.54 -7.57 3.87
N LYS A 111 -7.85 -7.93 2.62
CA LYS A 111 -6.88 -8.23 1.55
C LYS A 111 -6.61 -7.04 0.62
N ILE A 112 -7.16 -5.88 0.91
CA ILE A 112 -6.97 -4.64 0.15
C ILE A 112 -6.12 -3.69 0.99
N THR A 113 -5.02 -3.19 0.41
CA THR A 113 -4.12 -2.24 1.07
C THR A 113 -3.92 -1.02 0.18
N LEU A 114 -4.19 0.16 0.70
CA LEU A 114 -3.78 1.42 0.09
C LEU A 114 -2.41 1.81 0.68
N VAL A 115 -1.45 2.09 -0.19
CA VAL A 115 -0.10 2.54 0.18
C VAL A 115 0.16 3.88 -0.46
N GLY A 116 0.62 4.86 0.29
CA GLY A 116 0.99 6.15 -0.25
C GLY A 116 2.30 6.69 0.28
N PHE A 117 3.00 7.46 -0.55
CA PHE A 117 4.18 8.22 -0.15
C PHE A 117 3.96 9.72 -0.34
N SER A 118 4.28 10.55 0.68
CA SER A 118 4.22 12.02 0.63
C SER A 118 2.83 12.50 0.16
N ARG A 119 2.72 13.24 -0.98
CA ARG A 119 1.43 13.58 -1.60
C ARG A 119 0.56 12.33 -1.83
N GLY A 120 1.16 11.22 -2.26
CA GLY A 120 0.44 9.95 -2.37
C GLY A 120 -0.11 9.42 -1.04
N SER A 121 0.58 9.69 0.07
CA SER A 121 0.05 9.37 1.41
C SER A 121 -1.17 10.20 1.77
N HIS A 122 -1.18 11.50 1.41
CA HIS A 122 -2.36 12.35 1.64
C HIS A 122 -3.56 11.83 0.84
N LEU A 123 -3.37 11.51 -0.44
CA LEU A 123 -4.41 10.90 -1.28
C LEU A 123 -4.92 9.58 -0.66
N THR A 124 -4.00 8.75 -0.19
CA THR A 124 -4.29 7.49 0.50
C THR A 124 -5.07 7.72 1.81
N ALA A 125 -4.65 8.67 2.63
CA ALA A 125 -5.33 8.98 3.89
C ALA A 125 -6.74 9.54 3.67
N PHE A 126 -6.93 10.43 2.68
CA PHE A 126 -8.27 10.94 2.33
C PHE A 126 -9.19 9.83 1.81
N ALA A 127 -8.70 8.94 0.94
CA ALA A 127 -9.48 7.79 0.49
C ALA A 127 -9.80 6.84 1.66
N SER A 128 -8.83 6.55 2.53
CA SER A 128 -9.05 5.70 3.71
C SER A 128 -10.03 6.30 4.71
N ASN A 129 -10.09 7.63 4.84
CA ASN A 129 -11.11 8.31 5.65
C ASN A 129 -12.51 8.08 5.08
N LYS A 130 -12.72 8.21 3.77
CA LYS A 130 -13.99 7.89 3.11
C LYS A 130 -14.36 6.40 3.25
N LEU A 131 -13.38 5.53 3.30
CA LEU A 131 -13.49 4.07 3.40
C LEU A 131 -13.38 3.54 4.83
N SER A 132 -13.48 4.40 5.84
CA SER A 132 -13.22 4.04 7.25
C SER A 132 -14.08 2.89 7.77
N GLU A 133 -15.30 2.72 7.28
CA GLU A 133 -16.21 1.65 7.67
C GLU A 133 -16.01 0.36 6.83
N VAL A 134 -15.18 0.39 5.78
CA VAL A 134 -14.95 -0.78 4.92
C VAL A 134 -13.97 -1.78 5.53
N GLY A 135 -13.02 -1.31 6.36
CA GLY A 135 -12.07 -2.18 7.07
C GLY A 135 -10.89 -2.64 6.21
N ILE A 136 -10.42 -1.77 5.29
CA ILE A 136 -9.20 -2.00 4.50
C ILE A 136 -7.93 -1.74 5.31
N ASN A 137 -6.78 -2.04 4.70
CA ASN A 137 -5.47 -1.72 5.27
C ASN A 137 -4.93 -0.42 4.65
N THR A 138 -4.26 0.40 5.44
CA THR A 138 -3.66 1.67 5.02
C THR A 138 -2.20 1.71 5.41
N VAL A 139 -1.33 2.13 4.49
CA VAL A 139 0.09 2.39 4.74
C VAL A 139 0.43 3.81 4.35
N LEU A 140 0.96 4.57 5.29
CA LEU A 140 1.38 5.95 5.12
C LEU A 140 2.91 6.05 5.23
N LEU A 141 3.56 6.47 4.13
CA LEU A 141 5.00 6.66 4.08
C LEU A 141 5.30 8.16 4.10
N ALA A 142 6.01 8.66 5.12
CA ALA A 142 6.38 10.05 5.32
C ALA A 142 5.16 11.00 5.14
N SER A 143 4.15 10.87 5.99
CA SER A 143 2.83 11.49 5.80
C SER A 143 2.48 12.56 6.82
N CYS A 144 2.76 12.33 8.10
CA CYS A 144 2.25 13.14 9.19
C CYS A 144 3.23 14.23 9.60
N MET A 145 2.70 15.44 9.83
CA MET A 145 3.42 16.55 10.41
C MET A 145 2.90 16.80 11.83
N ALA A 146 3.79 16.89 12.81
CA ALA A 146 3.40 17.01 14.22
C ALA A 146 2.37 15.93 14.66
N GLY A 147 2.53 14.71 14.20
CA GLY A 147 1.72 13.56 14.56
C GLY A 147 0.43 13.36 13.77
N ASP A 148 0.08 14.28 12.87
CA ASP A 148 -1.22 14.31 12.18
C ASP A 148 -1.13 14.76 10.73
N ILE A 149 -2.21 14.58 9.97
CA ILE A 149 -2.44 15.24 8.69
C ILE A 149 -3.44 16.37 8.96
N PRO A 150 -3.02 17.65 8.88
CA PRO A 150 -3.87 18.77 9.28
C PRO A 150 -5.01 18.99 8.27
N THR A 151 -6.22 18.69 8.70
CA THR A 151 -7.48 18.87 7.92
C THR A 151 -8.61 19.37 8.81
N GLN A 152 -9.65 19.93 8.20
CA GLN A 152 -10.89 20.31 8.88
C GLN A 152 -12.09 19.79 8.06
N PRO A 153 -12.88 18.84 8.59
CA PRO A 153 -12.68 18.14 9.88
C PRO A 153 -11.45 17.23 9.89
N PRO A 154 -10.97 16.78 11.06
CA PRO A 154 -9.90 15.80 11.18
C PRO A 154 -10.22 14.50 10.45
N LEU A 155 -9.21 13.83 9.86
CA LEU A 155 -9.37 12.54 9.23
C LEU A 155 -9.62 11.45 10.29
N ILE A 156 -10.55 10.55 10.01
CA ILE A 156 -10.83 9.37 10.84
C ILE A 156 -10.61 8.14 9.99
N LEU A 157 -9.51 7.46 10.18
CA LEU A 157 -9.20 6.23 9.46
C LEU A 157 -9.85 5.02 10.14
N GLY A 158 -10.11 3.96 9.38
CA GLY A 158 -10.56 2.66 9.87
C GLY A 158 -9.62 1.52 9.50
N GLY A 159 -9.92 0.30 9.94
CA GLY A 159 -9.13 -0.89 9.62
C GLY A 159 -7.74 -0.89 10.24
N ASN A 160 -6.75 -1.39 9.51
CA ASN A 160 -5.37 -1.46 10.02
C ASN A 160 -4.51 -0.35 9.41
N LEU A 161 -3.71 0.33 10.24
CA LEU A 161 -2.80 1.39 9.82
C LEU A 161 -1.35 1.02 10.10
N LEU A 162 -0.50 1.14 9.07
CA LEU A 162 0.96 1.18 9.20
C LEU A 162 1.46 2.57 8.82
N SER A 163 2.25 3.19 9.69
CA SER A 163 3.03 4.40 9.40
C SER A 163 4.51 4.05 9.32
N ILE A 164 5.21 4.53 8.29
CA ILE A 164 6.67 4.43 8.19
C ILE A 164 7.23 5.82 7.91
N TYR A 165 8.15 6.27 8.76
CA TYR A 165 8.80 7.56 8.59
C TYR A 165 10.32 7.48 8.79
N GLU A 166 11.04 8.41 8.22
CA GLU A 166 12.50 8.57 8.39
C GLU A 166 12.78 9.58 9.51
N THR A 167 13.67 9.23 10.44
CA THR A 167 13.89 9.99 11.68
C THR A 167 14.41 11.41 11.46
N SER A 168 15.06 11.70 10.33
CA SER A 168 15.53 13.05 9.97
C SER A 168 14.54 13.84 9.10
N ASP A 169 13.39 13.22 8.70
CA ASP A 169 12.35 13.93 7.94
C ASP A 169 11.46 14.76 8.89
N VAL A 170 10.92 15.84 8.36
CA VAL A 170 9.88 16.64 9.05
C VAL A 170 8.53 15.91 9.10
N MET A 171 8.33 14.96 8.18
CA MET A 171 7.19 14.05 8.17
C MET A 171 7.52 12.89 9.10
N GLY A 172 7.09 12.99 10.34
CA GLY A 172 7.40 12.05 11.42
C GLY A 172 6.25 11.11 11.77
N THR A 173 6.09 10.86 13.06
CA THR A 173 5.07 9.98 13.63
C THR A 173 3.64 10.34 13.21
N CYS A 174 2.76 9.33 13.08
CA CYS A 174 1.32 9.47 12.86
C CYS A 174 0.49 9.11 14.13
N GLU A 175 1.08 9.11 15.31
CA GLU A 175 0.41 8.71 16.56
C GLU A 175 -0.84 9.53 16.85
N LYS A 176 -0.84 10.83 16.58
CA LYS A 176 -2.01 11.68 16.83
C LYS A 176 -3.14 11.34 15.86
N LEU A 177 -2.85 11.13 14.56
CA LEU A 177 -3.84 10.64 13.58
C LEU A 177 -4.42 9.30 14.04
N ALA A 178 -3.57 8.38 14.48
CA ALA A 178 -4.00 7.08 14.98
C ALA A 178 -4.90 7.19 16.23
N SER A 179 -4.56 8.09 17.16
CA SER A 179 -5.25 8.24 18.46
C SER A 179 -6.71 8.66 18.33
N HIS A 180 -7.08 9.40 17.28
CA HIS A 180 -8.47 9.82 17.05
C HIS A 180 -9.18 9.04 15.95
N SER A 181 -8.49 8.06 15.34
CA SER A 181 -9.04 7.18 14.31
C SER A 181 -9.70 5.93 14.91
N LYS A 182 -10.57 5.25 14.13
CA LYS A 182 -11.28 4.03 14.53
C LYS A 182 -10.54 2.78 14.05
N LEU A 183 -9.27 2.64 14.42
CA LEU A 183 -8.40 1.59 13.92
C LEU A 183 -8.64 0.23 14.61
N THR A 184 -8.56 -0.85 13.83
CA THR A 184 -8.43 -2.21 14.35
C THR A 184 -7.03 -2.45 14.92
N SER A 185 -6.00 -1.93 14.23
CA SER A 185 -4.61 -1.94 14.70
C SER A 185 -3.82 -0.76 14.16
N PHE A 186 -2.83 -0.32 14.94
CA PHE A 186 -1.83 0.65 14.53
C PHE A 186 -0.44 0.11 14.76
N LYS A 187 0.41 0.20 13.74
CA LYS A 187 1.84 -0.07 13.83
C LYS A 187 2.60 1.10 13.24
N GLU A 188 3.68 1.49 13.88
CA GLU A 188 4.57 2.53 13.39
C GLU A 188 6.01 2.03 13.37
N ILE A 189 6.75 2.40 12.33
CA ILE A 189 8.15 2.05 12.11
C ILE A 189 8.92 3.32 11.77
N SER A 190 9.93 3.63 12.56
CA SER A 190 10.91 4.65 12.23
C SER A 190 12.12 4.00 11.56
N ILE A 191 12.59 4.58 10.46
CA ILE A 191 13.84 4.20 9.81
C ILE A 191 14.87 5.32 9.97
N SER A 192 16.15 4.98 10.00
CA SER A 192 17.23 5.93 10.20
C SER A 192 18.30 5.75 9.12
N THR A 193 18.08 6.38 7.97
CA THR A 193 18.94 6.28 6.80
C THR A 193 19.81 7.52 6.59
N GLY A 194 19.45 8.62 7.24
CA GLY A 194 20.06 9.95 7.03
C GLY A 194 19.67 10.61 5.71
N LEU A 195 18.76 10.00 4.93
CA LEU A 195 18.35 10.51 3.62
C LEU A 195 17.13 11.43 3.66
N ASN A 196 16.58 11.66 4.86
CA ASN A 196 15.41 12.52 5.05
C ASN A 196 14.22 12.00 4.19
N HIS A 197 13.38 12.89 3.66
CA HIS A 197 12.28 12.55 2.75
C HIS A 197 12.71 11.71 1.53
N GLY A 198 13.97 11.84 1.11
CA GLY A 198 14.57 11.09 -0.01
C GLY A 198 14.76 9.60 0.26
N ALA A 199 14.63 9.13 1.50
CA ALA A 199 14.67 7.70 1.80
C ALA A 199 13.59 6.90 1.01
N PHE A 200 12.45 7.52 0.77
CA PHE A 200 11.33 6.93 0.03
C PHE A 200 11.38 7.20 -1.49
N PHE A 201 12.43 7.86 -1.97
CA PHE A 201 12.73 7.99 -3.42
C PHE A 201 13.41 6.75 -3.98
N LEU A 202 13.95 5.93 -3.09
CA LEU A 202 14.72 4.72 -3.40
C LEU A 202 14.01 3.49 -2.81
N PRO A 203 14.11 2.32 -3.45
CA PRO A 203 13.54 1.08 -2.93
C PRO A 203 14.41 0.47 -1.82
N LEU A 204 14.59 1.20 -0.72
CA LEU A 204 15.43 0.74 0.39
C LEU A 204 14.77 -0.41 1.14
N SER A 205 15.56 -1.43 1.50
CA SER A 205 15.10 -2.58 2.26
C SER A 205 14.51 -2.20 3.62
N GLU A 206 14.98 -1.09 4.21
CA GLU A 206 14.58 -0.56 5.50
C GLU A 206 13.09 -0.22 5.58
N TRP A 207 12.45 0.14 4.47
CA TRP A 207 11.02 0.38 4.44
C TRP A 207 10.24 -0.63 3.58
N VAL A 208 10.85 -1.15 2.49
CA VAL A 208 10.18 -2.09 1.56
C VAL A 208 9.89 -3.41 2.26
N GLU A 209 10.87 -4.00 2.96
CA GLU A 209 10.69 -5.31 3.57
C GLU A 209 9.71 -5.29 4.78
N PRO A 210 9.80 -4.31 5.71
CA PRO A 210 8.79 -4.18 6.76
C PRO A 210 7.37 -3.96 6.23
N LEU A 211 7.22 -3.16 5.17
CA LEU A 211 5.92 -2.93 4.52
C LEU A 211 5.35 -4.25 3.95
N LYS A 212 6.15 -4.98 3.14
CA LYS A 212 5.74 -6.27 2.57
C LYS A 212 5.42 -7.30 3.67
N GLY A 213 6.23 -7.35 4.72
CA GLY A 213 6.01 -8.19 5.89
C GLY A 213 4.65 -7.91 6.54
N TRP A 214 4.38 -6.64 6.82
CA TRP A 214 3.13 -6.21 7.44
C TRP A 214 1.90 -6.52 6.57
N ILE A 215 1.97 -6.30 5.25
CA ILE A 215 0.88 -6.66 4.33
C ILE A 215 0.60 -8.17 4.37
N ARG A 216 1.64 -9.01 4.44
CA ARG A 216 1.47 -10.46 4.54
C ARG A 216 0.83 -10.91 5.86
N GLU A 217 1.11 -10.21 6.96
CA GLU A 217 0.60 -10.51 8.30
C GLU A 217 -0.86 -10.09 8.50
N THR A 218 -1.20 -8.86 8.08
CA THR A 218 -2.56 -8.30 8.25
C THR A 218 -3.60 -8.96 7.34
N ASN A 219 -3.15 -9.62 6.30
CA ASN A 219 -4.01 -10.25 5.30
C ASN A 219 -4.26 -11.76 5.54
N ARG A 220 -4.05 -12.24 6.77
CA ARG A 220 -4.31 -13.65 7.14
C ARG A 220 -5.75 -13.93 7.45
#